data_e5c3cfa7fc8074fda55b84ee2e80df39
#
_entry.id   e5c3cfa7fc8074fda55b84ee2e80df39
#
_cell.length_a   1.000
_cell.length_b   1.000
_cell.length_c   1.000
_cell.angle_alpha   90.00
_cell.angle_beta   90.00
_cell.angle_gamma   90.00
#
_symmetry.space_group_name_H-M   'P 1'
#
loop_
_entity.id
_entity.type
_entity.pdbx_description
1 polymer ?
#
loop_
_entity_poly.entity_id
_entity_poly.type
_entity_poly.pdbx_seq_one_letter_code
_entity_poly.pdbx_strand_id
1 'polypeptide(L)'
;MATLSLDQLSIIPNRTPPHKPAPQASDAQRMQMVQLACAPYPQWQVSDSELRRSGPSYTIDTLREFATPHNQLVLILGADAAALLPVWYHAKHLGEYCMVAVMQRIGSPFDDQQIRQQLPNLVITQIPWAGIDISSSAIRQRCAQGEPINDLVPANVADYIHQHHLYGAPRD
;
A
#
# COMPACT_ATOMS: atom_id res chain seq x y z
N MET A 1 9.11 10.89 2.46
CA MET A 1 9.46 11.12 3.86
C MET A 1 9.68 12.61 4.13
N ALA A 2 10.46 13.34 3.34
CA ALA A 2 10.71 14.77 3.59
C ALA A 2 9.45 15.64 3.68
N THR A 3 8.45 15.43 2.83
CA THR A 3 7.21 16.23 2.80
C THR A 3 6.34 16.06 4.06
N LEU A 4 6.42 14.91 4.73
CA LEU A 4 5.64 14.60 5.94
C LEU A 4 6.49 14.54 7.19
N SER A 5 7.81 14.76 7.10
CA SER A 5 8.77 14.64 8.23
C SER A 5 8.61 13.29 8.98
N LEU A 6 8.46 12.21 8.23
CA LEU A 6 8.30 10.88 8.82
C LEU A 6 9.65 10.34 9.31
N ASP A 7 9.69 9.85 10.54
CA ASP A 7 10.86 9.16 11.10
C ASP A 7 11.02 7.77 10.49
N GLN A 8 9.90 7.10 10.20
CA GLN A 8 9.86 5.73 9.73
C GLN A 8 8.72 5.53 8.74
N LEU A 9 8.92 4.65 7.76
CA LEU A 9 7.87 4.14 6.87
C LEU A 9 7.69 2.64 7.08
N SER A 10 6.48 2.22 7.44
CA SER A 10 6.13 0.80 7.56
C SER A 10 5.34 0.35 6.32
N ILE A 11 5.85 -0.66 5.64
CA ILE A 11 5.20 -1.29 4.48
C ILE A 11 4.62 -2.62 4.94
N ILE A 12 3.31 -2.78 4.80
CA ILE A 12 2.55 -3.90 5.37
C ILE A 12 1.78 -4.59 4.24
N PRO A 13 2.25 -5.75 3.76
CA PRO A 13 1.47 -6.54 2.80
C PRO A 13 0.19 -7.06 3.46
N ASN A 14 -0.95 -6.78 2.86
CA ASN A 14 -2.22 -7.31 3.34
C ASN A 14 -2.37 -8.80 3.00
N ARG A 15 -3.05 -9.57 3.84
CA ARG A 15 -3.34 -10.99 3.57
C ARG A 15 -4.50 -11.14 2.59
N THR A 16 -5.68 -10.74 3.01
CA THR A 16 -6.91 -10.86 2.22
C THR A 16 -7.60 -9.50 2.20
N PRO A 17 -7.45 -8.74 1.10
CA PRO A 17 -8.14 -7.45 0.97
C PRO A 17 -9.65 -7.67 0.93
N PRO A 18 -10.47 -6.96 1.72
CA PRO A 18 -11.92 -7.19 1.80
C PRO A 18 -12.66 -7.00 0.47
N HIS A 19 -12.09 -6.19 -0.43
CA HIS A 19 -12.76 -5.75 -1.66
C HIS A 19 -12.04 -6.19 -2.94
N LYS A 20 -11.09 -7.14 -2.85
CA LYS A 20 -10.31 -7.62 -4.00
C LYS A 20 -10.26 -9.14 -4.03
N PRO A 21 -10.10 -9.77 -5.21
CA PRO A 21 -9.87 -11.21 -5.29
C PRO A 21 -8.56 -11.59 -4.57
N ALA A 22 -8.46 -12.86 -4.19
CA ALA A 22 -7.26 -13.39 -3.57
C ALA A 22 -6.02 -13.13 -4.44
N PRO A 23 -4.89 -12.77 -3.83
CA PRO A 23 -3.65 -12.57 -4.57
C PRO A 23 -3.19 -13.84 -5.29
N GLN A 24 -2.60 -13.70 -6.48
CA GLN A 24 -2.04 -14.83 -7.24
C GLN A 24 -0.73 -15.35 -6.61
N ALA A 25 0.09 -14.45 -6.07
CA ALA A 25 1.29 -14.80 -5.33
C ALA A 25 0.95 -15.12 -3.86
N SER A 26 1.61 -16.13 -3.28
CA SER A 26 1.45 -16.48 -1.88
C SER A 26 1.85 -15.35 -0.93
N ASP A 27 1.41 -15.43 0.33
CA ASP A 27 1.78 -14.46 1.36
C ASP A 27 3.30 -14.35 1.52
N ALA A 28 4.01 -15.50 1.52
CA ALA A 28 5.47 -15.54 1.60
C ALA A 28 6.15 -14.87 0.40
N GLN A 29 5.65 -15.13 -0.81
CA GLN A 29 6.20 -14.51 -2.03
C GLN A 29 5.97 -13.00 -2.05
N ARG A 30 4.79 -12.53 -1.63
CA ARG A 30 4.50 -11.09 -1.53
C ARG A 30 5.37 -10.41 -0.47
N MET A 31 5.54 -11.06 0.68
CA MET A 31 6.44 -10.57 1.73
C MET A 31 7.88 -10.45 1.21
N GLN A 32 8.38 -11.48 0.52
CA GLN A 32 9.73 -11.47 -0.04
C GLN A 32 9.93 -10.35 -1.06
N MET A 33 8.97 -10.15 -1.98
CA MET A 33 9.05 -9.06 -2.96
C MET A 33 9.08 -7.68 -2.28
N VAL A 34 8.31 -7.47 -1.23
CA VAL A 34 8.31 -6.21 -0.47
C VAL A 34 9.64 -6.03 0.27
N GLN A 35 10.19 -7.07 0.89
CA GLN A 35 11.52 -7.03 1.53
C GLN A 35 12.62 -6.67 0.53
N LEU A 36 12.62 -7.29 -0.65
CA LEU A 36 13.55 -6.97 -1.72
C LEU A 36 13.45 -5.51 -2.17
N ALA A 37 12.23 -5.00 -2.35
CA ALA A 37 12.00 -3.61 -2.74
C ALA A 37 12.45 -2.61 -1.68
N CYS A 38 12.34 -2.96 -0.39
CA CYS A 38 12.69 -2.08 0.73
C CYS A 38 14.16 -2.15 1.14
N ALA A 39 14.88 -3.20 0.76
CA ALA A 39 16.27 -3.44 1.18
C ALA A 39 17.23 -2.26 0.99
N PRO A 40 17.14 -1.42 -0.08
CA PRO A 40 18.00 -0.25 -0.24
C PRO A 40 17.70 0.91 0.73
N TYR A 41 16.60 0.85 1.49
CA TYR A 41 16.10 1.97 2.29
C TYR A 41 16.07 1.59 3.78
N PRO A 42 17.11 1.86 4.57
CA PRO A 42 17.21 1.41 5.97
C PRO A 42 16.13 1.99 6.88
N GLN A 43 15.53 3.12 6.52
CA GLN A 43 14.41 3.75 7.24
C GLN A 43 13.04 3.17 6.89
N TRP A 44 12.97 2.22 5.94
CA TRP A 44 11.75 1.50 5.60
C TRP A 44 11.72 0.18 6.34
N GLN A 45 10.63 -0.08 7.01
CA GLN A 45 10.41 -1.35 7.71
C GLN A 45 9.30 -2.13 7.02
N VAL A 46 9.48 -3.44 6.95
CA VAL A 46 8.46 -4.35 6.43
C VAL A 46 7.88 -5.14 7.58
N SER A 47 6.56 -5.12 7.72
CA SER A 47 5.85 -5.87 8.75
C SER A 47 4.95 -6.93 8.12
N ASP A 48 4.94 -8.12 8.69
CA ASP A 48 4.06 -9.22 8.34
C ASP A 48 2.77 -9.28 9.19
N SER A 49 2.48 -8.21 9.95
CA SER A 49 1.38 -8.16 10.91
C SER A 49 0.04 -8.60 10.32
N GLU A 50 -0.31 -8.12 9.12
CA GLU A 50 -1.55 -8.51 8.45
C GLU A 50 -1.49 -9.93 7.87
N LEU A 51 -0.32 -10.42 7.47
CA LEU A 51 -0.15 -11.79 6.97
C LEU A 51 -0.32 -12.83 8.08
N ARG A 52 0.07 -12.50 9.32
CA ARG A 52 -0.11 -13.38 10.48
C ARG A 52 -1.55 -13.42 11.00
N ARG A 53 -2.32 -12.37 10.72
CA ARG A 53 -3.68 -12.24 11.22
C ARG A 53 -4.64 -13.14 10.44
N SER A 54 -5.54 -13.85 11.10
CA SER A 54 -6.62 -14.60 10.45
C SER A 54 -7.73 -13.67 9.98
N GLY A 55 -8.38 -13.99 8.84
CA GLY A 55 -9.50 -13.22 8.31
C GLY A 55 -9.10 -12.05 7.40
N PRO A 56 -10.03 -11.13 7.12
CA PRO A 56 -9.79 -9.97 6.28
C PRO A 56 -8.80 -8.99 6.91
N SER A 57 -7.99 -8.33 6.06
CA SER A 57 -7.06 -7.27 6.48
C SER A 57 -7.80 -5.94 6.59
N TYR A 58 -8.24 -5.59 7.79
CA TYR A 58 -8.84 -4.28 8.05
C TYR A 58 -7.79 -3.30 8.55
N THR A 59 -7.71 -2.15 7.90
CA THR A 59 -6.75 -1.09 8.25
C THR A 59 -6.87 -0.63 9.70
N ILE A 60 -8.09 -0.55 10.23
CA ILE A 60 -8.31 -0.15 11.63
C ILE A 60 -7.62 -1.07 12.63
N ASP A 61 -7.58 -2.37 12.37
CA ASP A 61 -6.93 -3.34 13.27
C ASP A 61 -5.40 -3.20 13.21
N THR A 62 -4.86 -2.89 12.03
CA THR A 62 -3.45 -2.59 11.85
C THR A 62 -3.08 -1.28 12.57
N LEU A 63 -3.87 -0.23 12.43
CA LEU A 63 -3.64 1.01 13.15
C LEU A 63 -3.65 0.82 14.66
N ARG A 64 -4.58 0.02 15.20
CA ARG A 64 -4.63 -0.31 16.64
C ARG A 64 -3.39 -1.04 17.12
N GLU A 65 -2.86 -1.97 16.30
CA GLU A 65 -1.63 -2.71 16.63
C GLU A 65 -0.40 -1.81 16.68
N PHE A 66 -0.33 -0.80 15.80
CA PHE A 66 0.83 0.10 15.69
C PHE A 66 0.72 1.36 16.55
N ALA A 67 -0.47 1.73 17.02
CA ALA A 67 -0.68 2.91 17.82
C ALA A 67 -0.06 2.77 19.22
N THR A 68 0.72 3.76 19.63
CA THR A 68 1.28 3.89 20.98
C THR A 68 1.09 5.30 21.49
N PRO A 69 1.19 5.56 22.82
CA PRO A 69 1.13 6.94 23.35
C PRO A 69 2.24 7.88 22.85
N HIS A 70 3.27 7.32 22.22
CA HIS A 70 4.49 8.05 21.84
C HIS A 70 4.66 8.23 20.33
N ASN A 71 3.74 7.72 19.51
CA ASN A 71 3.81 7.88 18.06
C ASN A 71 2.57 8.56 17.48
N GLN A 72 2.75 9.19 16.34
CA GLN A 72 1.67 9.68 15.49
C GLN A 72 1.69 8.87 14.20
N LEU A 73 0.59 8.18 13.92
CA LEU A 73 0.48 7.39 12.71
C LEU A 73 -0.02 8.23 11.54
N VAL A 74 0.60 8.04 10.40
CA VAL A 74 0.16 8.61 9.12
C VAL A 74 -0.16 7.47 8.16
N LEU A 75 -1.42 7.32 7.80
CA LEU A 75 -1.86 6.36 6.79
C LEU A 75 -1.69 6.99 5.40
N ILE A 76 -0.81 6.42 4.58
CA ILE A 76 -0.54 6.91 3.23
C ILE A 76 -1.39 6.14 2.23
N LEU A 77 -2.17 6.84 1.43
CA LEU A 77 -3.08 6.26 0.43
C LEU A 77 -2.94 6.96 -0.91
N GLY A 78 -3.16 6.21 -1.99
CA GLY A 78 -3.48 6.82 -3.28
C GLY A 78 -4.93 7.35 -3.30
N ALA A 79 -5.22 8.31 -4.19
CA ALA A 79 -6.53 8.95 -4.32
C ALA A 79 -7.69 7.95 -4.48
N ASP A 80 -7.50 6.90 -5.29
CA ASP A 80 -8.53 5.86 -5.51
C ASP A 80 -8.90 5.11 -4.22
N ALA A 81 -7.91 4.79 -3.39
CA ALA A 81 -8.14 4.13 -2.11
C ALA A 81 -8.75 5.07 -1.09
N ALA A 82 -8.30 6.33 -1.07
CA ALA A 82 -8.83 7.36 -0.19
C ALA A 82 -10.31 7.67 -0.46
N ALA A 83 -10.74 7.67 -1.72
CA ALA A 83 -12.14 7.86 -2.10
C ALA A 83 -13.08 6.81 -1.47
N LEU A 84 -12.57 5.63 -1.14
CA LEU A 84 -13.33 4.55 -0.52
C LEU A 84 -13.32 4.58 1.01
N LEU A 85 -12.59 5.51 1.64
CA LEU A 85 -12.48 5.59 3.11
C LEU A 85 -13.84 5.55 3.83
N PRO A 86 -14.91 6.25 3.37
CA PRO A 86 -16.19 6.23 4.08
C PRO A 86 -16.85 4.86 4.21
N VAL A 87 -16.53 3.92 3.30
CA VAL A 87 -17.10 2.57 3.31
C VAL A 87 -16.17 1.52 3.92
N TRP A 88 -15.00 1.93 4.43
CA TRP A 88 -14.10 1.01 5.12
C TRP A 88 -14.66 0.57 6.47
N TYR A 89 -14.27 -0.63 6.87
CA TYR A 89 -14.66 -1.18 8.18
C TYR A 89 -14.19 -0.26 9.31
N HIS A 90 -15.12 0.14 10.15
CA HIS A 90 -14.89 1.09 11.27
C HIS A 90 -14.24 2.43 10.86
N ALA A 91 -14.53 2.93 9.66
CA ALA A 91 -13.95 4.18 9.13
C ALA A 91 -14.08 5.38 10.08
N LYS A 92 -15.19 5.50 10.82
CA LYS A 92 -15.44 6.59 11.78
C LYS A 92 -14.43 6.67 12.92
N HIS A 93 -13.72 5.57 13.20
CA HIS A 93 -12.71 5.48 14.24
C HIS A 93 -11.26 5.70 13.73
N LEU A 94 -11.05 5.85 12.43
CA LEU A 94 -9.70 6.05 11.88
C LEU A 94 -9.00 7.28 12.48
N GLY A 95 -9.74 8.38 12.64
CA GLY A 95 -9.21 9.63 13.20
C GLY A 95 -8.75 9.55 14.66
N GLU A 96 -9.10 8.48 15.39
CA GLU A 96 -8.61 8.22 16.74
C GLU A 96 -7.16 7.70 16.74
N TYR A 97 -6.70 7.15 15.62
CA TYR A 97 -5.41 6.47 15.51
C TYR A 97 -4.43 7.13 14.56
N CYS A 98 -4.91 7.77 13.49
CA CYS A 98 -4.04 8.31 12.46
C CYS A 98 -4.59 9.58 11.80
N MET A 99 -3.70 10.29 11.13
CA MET A 99 -4.05 11.17 10.03
C MET A 99 -3.88 10.43 8.70
N VAL A 100 -4.57 10.89 7.65
CA VAL A 100 -4.43 10.34 6.29
C VAL A 100 -3.68 11.30 5.40
N ALA A 101 -2.67 10.78 4.71
CA ALA A 101 -1.95 11.48 3.67
C ALA A 101 -2.36 10.89 2.31
N VAL A 102 -3.01 11.68 1.47
CA VAL A 102 -3.46 11.26 0.15
C VAL A 102 -2.46 11.69 -0.90
N MET A 103 -1.84 10.72 -1.56
CA MET A 103 -0.99 10.96 -2.71
C MET A 103 -1.86 11.19 -3.94
N GLN A 104 -1.85 12.41 -4.45
CA GLN A 104 -2.60 12.78 -5.65
C GLN A 104 -1.68 13.06 -6.82
N ARG A 105 -2.10 12.67 -8.02
CA ARG A 105 -1.38 13.01 -9.26
C ARG A 105 -1.45 14.51 -9.52
N ILE A 106 -0.34 15.10 -9.94
CA ILE A 106 -0.30 16.50 -10.40
C ILE A 106 -1.29 16.66 -11.56
N GLY A 107 -2.15 17.67 -11.48
CA GLY A 107 -3.19 17.94 -12.49
C GLY A 107 -4.49 17.15 -12.32
N SER A 108 -4.60 16.25 -11.33
CA SER A 108 -5.84 15.55 -10.98
C SER A 108 -6.17 15.81 -9.52
N PRO A 109 -6.83 16.94 -9.19
CA PRO A 109 -7.15 17.27 -7.81
C PRO A 109 -8.07 16.20 -7.21
N PHE A 110 -7.74 15.77 -6.00
CA PHE A 110 -8.56 14.85 -5.22
C PHE A 110 -9.58 15.65 -4.41
N ASP A 111 -10.86 15.40 -4.67
CA ASP A 111 -11.94 16.03 -3.89
C ASP A 111 -12.18 15.19 -2.62
N ASP A 112 -11.85 15.72 -1.46
CA ASP A 112 -12.06 15.11 -0.16
C ASP A 112 -13.28 15.63 0.60
N GLN A 113 -14.11 16.46 -0.02
CA GLN A 113 -15.26 17.11 0.62
C GLN A 113 -16.24 16.09 1.22
N GLN A 114 -16.59 15.07 0.45
CA GLN A 114 -17.50 14.01 0.91
C GLN A 114 -16.90 13.21 2.07
N ILE A 115 -15.60 12.96 2.04
CA ILE A 115 -14.93 12.22 3.11
C ILE A 115 -14.94 13.05 4.39
N ARG A 116 -14.61 14.33 4.32
CA ARG A 116 -14.65 15.25 5.49
C ARG A 116 -16.05 15.38 6.08
N GLN A 117 -17.09 15.34 5.27
CA GLN A 117 -18.48 15.36 5.75
C GLN A 117 -18.85 14.07 6.50
N GLN A 118 -18.42 12.91 6.02
CA GLN A 118 -18.75 11.59 6.61
C GLN A 118 -17.82 11.19 7.75
N LEU A 119 -16.59 11.67 7.73
CA LEU A 119 -15.53 11.38 8.71
C LEU A 119 -14.92 12.68 9.27
N PRO A 120 -15.71 13.50 10.00
CA PRO A 120 -15.29 14.85 10.42
C PRO A 120 -14.09 14.86 11.36
N ASN A 121 -13.83 13.76 12.07
CA ASN A 121 -12.70 13.64 13.00
C ASN A 121 -11.41 13.16 12.30
N LEU A 122 -11.46 12.82 10.99
CA LEU A 122 -10.30 12.34 10.26
C LEU A 122 -9.55 13.52 9.63
N VAL A 123 -8.31 13.73 10.06
CA VAL A 123 -7.43 14.72 9.46
C VAL A 123 -6.90 14.18 8.13
N ILE A 124 -7.14 14.92 7.04
CA ILE A 124 -6.68 14.56 5.70
C ILE A 124 -5.73 15.66 5.20
N THR A 125 -4.55 15.25 4.75
CA THR A 125 -3.60 16.10 4.02
C THR A 125 -3.40 15.54 2.62
N GLN A 126 -3.24 16.41 1.63
CA GLN A 126 -3.00 16.02 0.24
C GLN A 126 -1.53 16.29 -0.10
N ILE A 127 -0.89 15.30 -0.72
CA ILE A 127 0.51 15.39 -1.12
C ILE A 127 0.55 15.36 -2.65
N PRO A 128 1.00 16.44 -3.30
CA PRO A 128 1.21 16.43 -4.75
C PRO A 128 2.34 15.46 -5.08
N TRP A 129 2.08 14.54 -6.00
CA TRP A 129 3.05 13.55 -6.44
C TRP A 129 3.08 13.50 -7.97
N ALA A 130 4.28 13.60 -8.53
CA ALA A 130 4.46 13.55 -9.99
C ALA A 130 3.99 12.23 -10.61
N GLY A 131 3.85 11.19 -9.78
CA GLY A 131 3.29 9.89 -10.15
C GLY A 131 4.08 9.17 -11.25
N ILE A 132 4.15 7.86 -11.14
CA ILE A 132 4.48 7.00 -12.27
C ILE A 132 3.17 6.35 -12.67
N ASP A 133 2.79 6.36 -13.94
CA ASP A 133 1.55 5.74 -14.41
C ASP A 133 1.70 4.22 -14.50
N ILE A 134 1.81 3.60 -13.33
CA ILE A 134 2.01 2.16 -13.19
C ILE A 134 0.86 1.60 -12.33
N SER A 135 0.29 0.48 -12.78
CA SER A 135 -0.62 -0.30 -11.97
C SER A 135 -0.08 -1.73 -11.78
N SER A 136 -0.35 -2.30 -10.60
CA SER A 136 -0.01 -3.70 -10.34
C SER A 136 -0.65 -4.67 -11.35
N SER A 137 -1.81 -4.32 -11.90
CA SER A 137 -2.47 -5.12 -12.93
C SER A 137 -1.71 -5.09 -14.25
N ALA A 138 -1.21 -3.92 -14.67
CA ALA A 138 -0.39 -3.80 -15.87
C ALA A 138 0.93 -4.59 -15.74
N ILE A 139 1.58 -4.52 -14.56
CA ILE A 139 2.79 -5.31 -14.30
C ILE A 139 2.52 -6.80 -14.43
N ARG A 140 1.47 -7.31 -13.78
CA ARG A 140 1.11 -8.75 -13.89
C ARG A 140 0.76 -9.18 -15.31
N GLN A 141 0.11 -8.30 -16.07
CA GLN A 141 -0.19 -8.57 -17.48
C GLN A 141 1.09 -8.69 -18.32
N ARG A 142 2.05 -7.77 -18.14
CA ARG A 142 3.37 -7.87 -18.82
C ARG A 142 4.09 -9.16 -18.45
N CYS A 143 4.10 -9.55 -17.17
CA CYS A 143 4.67 -10.83 -16.75
C CYS A 143 4.05 -12.01 -17.50
N ALA A 144 2.71 -12.07 -17.60
CA ALA A 144 2.00 -13.13 -18.31
C ALA A 144 2.29 -13.16 -19.82
N GLN A 145 2.67 -12.02 -20.39
CA GLN A 145 3.04 -11.88 -21.82
C GLN A 145 4.53 -12.10 -22.08
N GLY A 146 5.34 -12.34 -21.03
CA GLY A 146 6.79 -12.46 -21.15
C GLY A 146 7.49 -11.14 -21.45
N GLU A 147 6.81 -10.01 -21.23
CA GLU A 147 7.38 -8.69 -21.45
C GLU A 147 8.27 -8.26 -20.28
N PRO A 148 9.33 -7.46 -20.52
CA PRO A 148 10.21 -6.98 -19.48
C PRO A 148 9.47 -6.03 -18.52
N ILE A 149 9.81 -6.12 -17.22
CA ILE A 149 9.25 -5.29 -16.14
C ILE A 149 10.31 -4.51 -15.38
N ASN A 150 11.56 -4.52 -15.83
CA ASN A 150 12.72 -3.93 -15.14
C ASN A 150 12.64 -2.39 -15.03
N ASP A 151 11.84 -1.75 -15.87
CA ASP A 151 11.51 -0.33 -15.84
C ASP A 151 10.38 0.03 -14.86
N LEU A 152 9.67 -0.98 -14.36
CA LEU A 152 8.45 -0.81 -13.54
C LEU A 152 8.63 -1.24 -12.08
N VAL A 153 9.60 -2.09 -11.79
CA VAL A 153 9.91 -2.59 -10.46
C VAL A 153 11.43 -2.62 -10.22
N PRO A 154 11.91 -2.64 -8.96
CA PRO A 154 13.33 -2.83 -8.69
C PRO A 154 13.86 -4.12 -9.32
N ALA A 155 15.10 -4.11 -9.81
CA ALA A 155 15.70 -5.23 -10.53
C ALA A 155 15.63 -6.55 -9.74
N ASN A 156 15.95 -6.51 -8.44
CA ASN A 156 15.86 -7.68 -7.55
C ASN A 156 14.43 -8.23 -7.39
N VAL A 157 13.41 -7.40 -7.55
CA VAL A 157 11.99 -7.84 -7.57
C VAL A 157 11.65 -8.47 -8.91
N ALA A 158 12.12 -7.88 -10.03
CA ALA A 158 11.94 -8.46 -11.35
C ALA A 158 12.58 -9.85 -11.44
N ASP A 159 13.83 -9.99 -10.98
CA ASP A 159 14.54 -11.26 -10.93
C ASP A 159 13.78 -12.31 -10.11
N TYR A 160 13.26 -11.92 -8.92
CA TYR A 160 12.46 -12.80 -8.08
C TYR A 160 11.19 -13.29 -8.80
N ILE A 161 10.47 -12.39 -9.48
CA ILE A 161 9.26 -12.73 -10.26
C ILE A 161 9.59 -13.74 -11.34
N HIS A 162 10.68 -13.55 -12.09
CA HIS A 162 11.13 -14.47 -13.14
C HIS A 162 11.56 -15.82 -12.57
N GLN A 163 12.43 -15.85 -11.57
CA GLN A 163 12.92 -17.09 -10.95
C GLN A 163 11.81 -17.97 -10.37
N HIS A 164 10.75 -17.35 -9.86
CA HIS A 164 9.61 -18.06 -9.27
C HIS A 164 8.40 -18.18 -10.22
N HIS A 165 8.56 -17.81 -11.48
CA HIS A 165 7.51 -17.87 -12.52
C HIS A 165 6.18 -17.27 -12.05
N LEU A 166 6.24 -16.14 -11.33
CA LEU A 166 5.06 -15.50 -10.81
C LEU A 166 4.27 -14.81 -11.91
N TYR A 167 2.97 -14.71 -11.72
CA TYR A 167 2.05 -14.01 -12.62
C TYR A 167 2.03 -14.51 -14.07
N GLY A 168 2.42 -15.78 -14.28
CA GLY A 168 2.49 -16.36 -15.62
C GLY A 168 3.76 -16.05 -16.38
N ALA A 169 4.81 -15.53 -15.70
CA ALA A 169 6.13 -15.34 -16.34
C ALA A 169 6.62 -16.65 -16.99
N PRO A 170 7.13 -16.62 -18.24
CA PRO A 170 7.58 -17.81 -18.95
C PRO A 170 8.67 -18.54 -18.15
N ARG A 171 8.76 -19.85 -18.39
CA ARG A 171 9.88 -20.68 -17.94
C ARG A 171 10.94 -20.60 -19.02
N ASP A 172 12.17 -20.25 -18.64
CA ASP A 172 13.34 -20.31 -19.51
C ASP A 172 13.63 -21.75 -19.96
#